data_050005e34dee442dff988a5de9794ac7
#
_entry.id   050005e34dee442dff988a5de9794ac7
#
_cell.length_a   1.000
_cell.length_b   1.000
_cell.length_c   1.000
_cell.angle_alpha   90.00
_cell.angle_beta   90.00
_cell.angle_gamma   90.00
#
_symmetry.space_group_name_H-M   'P 1'
#
loop_
_entity.id
_entity.type
_entity.pdbx_description
1 polymer ?
#
loop_
_entity_poly.entity_id
_entity_poly.type
_entity_poly.pdbx_seq_one_letter_code
_entity_poly.pdbx_strand_id
1 'polypeptide(L)'
;GQLEHDAVTSCIMCRERLVAEGKPSLHMLDLLYPGESLHAAATAKGSGLSARRAGRAALRTEVLRRYAGESVAETADDGIPVRIAPDVLEKMEERHILREDAVRVVRHAEASGDTFLNRDNGHFLASLRPVRVTFWVEYSVEDGVCVVHDAYCHRMEVPATSTPKGRYEA
;
A
#
# COMPACT_ATOMS: atom_id res chain seq x y z
N GLY A 1 -31.81 -12.74 -2.93
CA GLY A 1 -32.23 -13.41 -4.14
C GLY A 1 -31.06 -13.50 -5.12
N GLN A 2 -30.82 -14.65 -5.70
CA GLN A 2 -29.83 -14.79 -6.78
C GLN A 2 -30.35 -14.03 -8.00
N LEU A 3 -29.52 -13.14 -8.54
CA LEU A 3 -29.79 -12.52 -9.83
C LEU A 3 -29.54 -13.59 -10.91
N GLU A 4 -30.52 -13.84 -11.77
CA GLU A 4 -30.41 -14.81 -12.90
C GLU A 4 -29.46 -14.30 -14.00
N HIS A 5 -29.20 -13.01 -14.05
CA HIS A 5 -28.42 -12.37 -15.12
C HIS A 5 -27.17 -11.69 -14.58
N ASP A 6 -26.21 -11.48 -15.43
CA ASP A 6 -25.00 -10.71 -15.14
C ASP A 6 -25.37 -9.26 -14.77
N ALA A 7 -24.60 -8.68 -13.87
CA ALA A 7 -24.89 -7.33 -13.37
C ALA A 7 -24.06 -6.28 -14.12
N VAL A 8 -24.68 -5.12 -14.36
CA VAL A 8 -23.97 -3.91 -14.79
C VAL A 8 -24.12 -2.86 -13.69
N THR A 9 -23.02 -2.28 -13.27
CA THR A 9 -22.99 -1.29 -12.18
C THR A 9 -22.32 0.01 -12.63
N SER A 10 -22.72 1.12 -12.01
CA SER A 10 -22.04 2.41 -12.14
C SER A 10 -21.00 2.65 -11.06
N CYS A 11 -20.89 1.76 -10.08
CA CYS A 11 -19.98 1.85 -8.96
C CYS A 11 -18.95 0.74 -9.03
N ILE A 12 -17.67 1.11 -9.13
CA ILE A 12 -16.57 0.11 -9.22
C ILE A 12 -16.48 -0.76 -7.96
N MET A 13 -16.75 -0.22 -6.78
CA MET A 13 -16.76 -0.99 -5.53
C MET A 13 -17.87 -2.04 -5.51
N CYS A 14 -19.05 -1.69 -6.04
CA CYS A 14 -20.15 -2.64 -6.17
C CYS A 14 -19.81 -3.76 -7.15
N ARG A 15 -19.20 -3.43 -8.28
CA ARG A 15 -18.70 -4.41 -9.25
C ARG A 15 -17.70 -5.36 -8.62
N GLU A 16 -16.67 -4.82 -7.95
CA GLU A 16 -15.63 -5.61 -7.28
C GLU A 16 -16.22 -6.55 -6.22
N ARG A 17 -17.20 -6.07 -5.45
CA ARG A 17 -17.89 -6.88 -4.45
C ARG A 17 -18.67 -8.04 -5.08
N LEU A 18 -19.42 -7.79 -6.14
CA LEU A 18 -20.18 -8.83 -6.85
C LEU A 18 -19.24 -9.89 -7.44
N VAL A 19 -18.13 -9.47 -8.06
CA VAL A 19 -17.13 -10.40 -8.59
C VAL A 19 -16.46 -11.20 -7.48
N ALA A 20 -16.18 -10.61 -6.33
CA ALA A 20 -15.65 -11.34 -5.18
C ALA A 20 -16.59 -12.43 -4.65
N GLU A 21 -17.90 -12.18 -4.74
CA GLU A 21 -18.96 -13.16 -4.39
C GLU A 21 -19.25 -14.17 -5.54
N GLY A 22 -18.39 -14.20 -6.58
CA GLY A 22 -18.52 -15.11 -7.72
C GLY A 22 -19.59 -14.71 -8.76
N LYS A 23 -20.14 -13.49 -8.67
CA LYS A 23 -21.12 -12.97 -9.64
C LYS A 23 -20.42 -12.17 -10.73
N PRO A 24 -20.40 -12.62 -11.99
CA PRO A 24 -19.88 -11.84 -13.11
C PRO A 24 -20.56 -10.48 -13.19
N SER A 25 -19.77 -9.41 -13.26
CA SER A 25 -20.30 -8.05 -13.21
C SER A 25 -19.45 -7.09 -14.01
N LEU A 26 -20.08 -6.26 -14.83
CA LEU A 26 -19.44 -5.20 -15.59
C LEU A 26 -19.62 -3.83 -14.92
N HIS A 27 -18.65 -2.98 -15.05
CA HIS A 27 -18.86 -1.56 -14.83
C HIS A 27 -19.42 -0.93 -16.12
N MET A 28 -20.26 0.10 -16.00
CA MET A 28 -20.83 0.75 -17.18
C MET A 28 -19.76 1.28 -18.16
N LEU A 29 -18.59 1.63 -17.68
CA LEU A 29 -17.45 2.05 -18.53
C LEU A 29 -16.89 0.90 -19.38
N ASP A 30 -17.01 -0.36 -18.93
CA ASP A 30 -16.57 -1.53 -19.71
C ASP A 30 -17.44 -1.69 -20.97
N LEU A 31 -18.70 -1.23 -20.93
CA LEU A 31 -19.60 -1.22 -22.08
C LEU A 31 -19.32 -0.04 -23.04
N LEU A 32 -18.94 1.10 -22.49
CA LEU A 32 -18.62 2.30 -23.28
C LEU A 32 -17.24 2.23 -23.93
N TYR A 33 -16.30 1.58 -23.24
CA TYR A 33 -14.91 1.42 -23.66
C TYR A 33 -14.53 -0.06 -23.56
N PRO A 34 -15.10 -0.92 -24.42
CA PRO A 34 -14.85 -2.34 -24.35
C PRO A 34 -13.37 -2.62 -24.64
N GLY A 35 -12.75 -3.41 -23.75
CA GLY A 35 -11.45 -4.02 -24.00
C GLY A 35 -11.57 -5.20 -24.96
N GLU A 36 -10.55 -6.07 -24.98
CA GLU A 36 -10.53 -7.24 -25.89
C GLU A 36 -11.67 -8.24 -25.60
N SER A 37 -12.15 -8.32 -24.35
CA SER A 37 -13.22 -9.25 -23.95
C SER A 37 -14.05 -8.72 -22.79
N LEU A 38 -15.35 -8.55 -23.01
CA LEU A 38 -16.31 -8.21 -21.94
C LEU A 38 -16.43 -9.34 -20.91
N HIS A 39 -16.30 -10.60 -21.31
CA HIS A 39 -16.33 -11.72 -20.38
C HIS A 39 -15.13 -11.68 -19.41
N ALA A 40 -13.94 -11.43 -19.94
CA ALA A 40 -12.75 -11.24 -19.10
C ALA A 40 -12.92 -10.05 -18.14
N ALA A 41 -13.46 -8.95 -18.63
CA ALA A 41 -13.76 -7.78 -17.79
C ALA A 41 -14.79 -8.11 -16.69
N ALA A 42 -15.85 -8.87 -17.01
CA ALA A 42 -16.89 -9.21 -16.06
C ALA A 42 -16.42 -10.10 -14.90
N THR A 43 -15.39 -10.90 -15.11
CA THR A 43 -14.85 -11.87 -14.13
C THR A 43 -13.54 -11.42 -13.49
N ALA A 44 -12.91 -10.37 -14.02
CA ALA A 44 -11.64 -9.88 -13.51
C ALA A 44 -11.77 -9.39 -12.05
N LYS A 45 -10.94 -9.92 -11.17
CA LYS A 45 -10.83 -9.41 -9.80
C LYS A 45 -10.24 -8.00 -9.83
N GLY A 46 -10.71 -7.14 -8.92
CA GLY A 46 -10.14 -5.80 -8.74
C GLY A 46 -8.66 -5.86 -8.38
N SER A 47 -7.88 -4.92 -8.88
CA SER A 47 -6.50 -4.75 -8.46
C SER A 47 -6.45 -4.26 -7.01
N GLY A 48 -5.48 -4.73 -6.21
CA GLY A 48 -5.26 -4.29 -4.85
C GLY A 48 -4.97 -2.77 -4.76
N LEU A 49 -4.98 -2.24 -3.55
CA LEU A 49 -4.80 -0.82 -3.29
C LEU A 49 -3.46 -0.28 -3.83
N SER A 50 -2.37 -1.03 -3.62
CA SER A 50 -1.02 -0.68 -4.09
C SER A 50 -0.96 -0.63 -5.62
N ALA A 51 -1.54 -1.61 -6.31
CA ALA A 51 -1.59 -1.65 -7.77
C ALA A 51 -2.40 -0.49 -8.35
N ARG A 52 -3.53 -0.14 -7.74
CA ARG A 52 -4.34 1.03 -8.13
C ARG A 52 -3.58 2.34 -7.94
N ARG A 53 -2.82 2.46 -6.87
CA ARG A 53 -1.99 3.65 -6.62
C ARG A 53 -0.84 3.74 -7.61
N ALA A 54 -0.14 2.64 -7.88
CA ALA A 54 0.90 2.58 -8.91
C ALA A 54 0.37 2.95 -10.29
N GLY A 55 -0.80 2.43 -10.68
CA GLY A 55 -1.46 2.79 -11.93
C GLY A 55 -1.81 4.28 -12.02
N ARG A 56 -2.30 4.89 -10.93
CA ARG A 56 -2.56 6.34 -10.89
C ARG A 56 -1.27 7.16 -10.99
N ALA A 57 -0.20 6.75 -10.33
CA ALA A 57 1.10 7.42 -10.42
C ALA A 57 1.66 7.35 -11.82
N ALA A 58 1.63 6.17 -12.46
CA ALA A 58 2.05 5.98 -13.84
C ALA A 58 1.24 6.84 -14.82
N LEU A 59 -0.10 6.85 -14.67
CA LEU A 59 -0.98 7.69 -15.48
C LEU A 59 -0.67 9.18 -15.31
N ARG A 60 -0.47 9.63 -14.07
CA ARG A 60 -0.09 11.02 -13.79
C ARG A 60 1.22 11.39 -14.49
N THR A 61 2.24 10.55 -14.38
CA THR A 61 3.53 10.74 -15.04
C THR A 61 3.37 10.85 -16.56
N GLU A 62 2.60 9.96 -17.15
CA GLU A 62 2.34 9.96 -18.60
C GLU A 62 1.58 11.22 -19.04
N VAL A 63 0.56 11.63 -18.28
CA VAL A 63 -0.21 12.86 -18.58
C VAL A 63 0.67 14.10 -18.49
N LEU A 64 1.47 14.24 -17.43
CA LEU A 64 2.37 15.38 -17.27
C LEU A 64 3.43 15.43 -18.38
N ARG A 65 4.03 14.28 -18.70
CA ARG A 65 4.98 14.18 -19.83
C ARG A 65 4.35 14.57 -21.16
N ARG A 66 3.13 14.09 -21.43
CA ARG A 66 2.48 14.25 -22.74
C ARG A 66 1.88 15.63 -22.97
N TYR A 67 1.32 16.25 -21.93
CA TYR A 67 0.53 17.47 -22.04
C TYR A 67 1.16 18.70 -21.39
N ALA A 68 2.02 18.52 -20.38
CA ALA A 68 2.69 19.63 -19.70
C ALA A 68 4.19 19.74 -20.05
N GLY A 69 4.75 18.75 -20.76
CA GLY A 69 6.19 18.73 -21.08
C GLY A 69 7.08 18.55 -19.84
N GLU A 70 6.51 18.21 -18.70
CA GLU A 70 7.24 18.02 -17.45
C GLU A 70 7.85 16.62 -17.39
N SER A 71 9.15 16.53 -17.13
CA SER A 71 9.76 15.29 -16.67
C SER A 71 9.47 15.15 -15.17
N VAL A 72 8.58 14.22 -14.83
CA VAL A 72 8.43 13.83 -13.42
C VAL A 72 9.67 13.01 -13.06
N ALA A 73 10.56 13.58 -12.26
CA ALA A 73 11.65 12.82 -11.69
C ALA A 73 11.06 11.65 -10.90
N GLU A 74 11.35 10.43 -11.34
CA GLU A 74 11.20 9.27 -10.47
C GLU A 74 12.04 9.60 -9.23
N THR A 75 11.39 9.62 -8.06
CA THR A 75 12.16 9.70 -6.81
C THR A 75 13.07 8.49 -6.80
N ALA A 76 14.34 8.72 -7.09
CA ALA A 76 15.35 7.69 -7.07
C ALA A 76 15.23 6.95 -5.72
N ASP A 77 15.26 5.64 -5.78
CA ASP A 77 15.17 4.77 -4.60
C ASP A 77 16.56 4.67 -3.94
N ASP A 78 17.08 5.83 -3.51
CA ASP A 78 18.46 5.98 -3.00
C ASP A 78 18.58 5.58 -1.52
N GLY A 79 17.53 5.00 -0.96
CA GLY A 79 17.51 4.62 0.45
C GLY A 79 17.96 3.18 0.71
N ILE A 80 18.02 2.84 2.00
CA ILE A 80 18.28 1.48 2.47
C ILE A 80 17.29 0.52 1.81
N PRO A 81 17.75 -0.61 1.24
CA PRO A 81 16.87 -1.57 0.59
C PRO A 81 15.88 -2.17 1.61
N VAL A 82 14.60 -2.20 1.24
CA VAL A 82 13.52 -2.73 2.07
C VAL A 82 12.86 -3.91 1.37
N ARG A 83 12.90 -5.07 2.01
CA ARG A 83 12.27 -6.31 1.56
C ARG A 83 10.99 -6.54 2.36
N ILE A 84 9.90 -6.85 1.66
CA ILE A 84 8.61 -7.20 2.26
C ILE A 84 8.17 -8.51 1.62
N ALA A 85 7.91 -9.52 2.44
CA ALA A 85 7.47 -10.83 1.95
C ALA A 85 6.03 -10.77 1.39
N PRO A 86 5.64 -11.64 0.44
CA PRO A 86 4.32 -11.60 -0.19
C PRO A 86 3.17 -11.73 0.81
N ASP A 87 3.29 -12.57 1.84
CA ASP A 87 2.29 -12.76 2.90
C ASP A 87 2.12 -11.51 3.77
N VAL A 88 3.22 -10.77 4.01
CA VAL A 88 3.18 -9.49 4.72
C VAL A 88 2.52 -8.41 3.86
N LEU A 89 2.80 -8.40 2.54
CA LEU A 89 2.14 -7.49 1.61
C LEU A 89 0.62 -7.73 1.56
N GLU A 90 0.18 -8.98 1.56
CA GLU A 90 -1.24 -9.33 1.59
C GLU A 90 -1.93 -8.80 2.86
N LYS A 91 -1.33 -9.01 4.04
CA LYS A 91 -1.82 -8.44 5.31
C LYS A 91 -1.86 -6.90 5.29
N MET A 92 -0.86 -6.28 4.69
CA MET A 92 -0.83 -4.81 4.54
C MET A 92 -1.96 -4.32 3.64
N GLU A 93 -2.24 -5.00 2.52
CA GLU A 93 -3.37 -4.68 1.64
C GLU A 93 -4.72 -4.76 2.38
N GLU A 94 -4.94 -5.81 3.18
CA GLU A 94 -6.14 -5.95 4.02
C GLU A 94 -6.29 -4.80 5.01
N ARG A 95 -5.20 -4.31 5.56
CA ARG A 95 -5.14 -3.19 6.52
C ARG A 95 -5.10 -1.81 5.85
N HIS A 96 -5.17 -1.76 4.51
CA HIS A 96 -5.05 -0.54 3.71
C HIS A 96 -3.73 0.22 3.91
N ILE A 97 -2.65 -0.48 4.15
CA ILE A 97 -1.29 0.04 4.27
C ILE A 97 -0.56 -0.20 2.94
N LEU A 98 0.03 0.84 2.39
CA LEU A 98 0.77 0.74 1.14
C LEU A 98 2.23 0.35 1.41
N ARG A 99 2.84 -0.31 0.44
CA ARG A 99 4.28 -0.62 0.48
C ARG A 99 5.11 0.63 0.76
N GLU A 100 4.78 1.74 0.10
CA GLU A 100 5.47 3.02 0.26
C GLU A 100 5.33 3.60 1.67
N ASP A 101 4.21 3.37 2.34
CA ASP A 101 4.01 3.82 3.72
C ASP A 101 4.97 3.09 4.66
N ALA A 102 5.08 1.76 4.54
CA ALA A 102 6.02 0.95 5.33
C ALA A 102 7.48 1.33 5.04
N VAL A 103 7.86 1.46 3.77
CA VAL A 103 9.21 1.89 3.36
C VAL A 103 9.56 3.25 3.95
N ARG A 104 8.62 4.20 3.96
CA ARG A 104 8.81 5.53 4.55
C ARG A 104 9.06 5.46 6.05
N VAL A 105 8.32 4.60 6.79
CA VAL A 105 8.54 4.40 8.23
C VAL A 105 9.94 3.85 8.49
N VAL A 106 10.34 2.78 7.79
CA VAL A 106 11.65 2.16 7.96
C VAL A 106 12.79 3.15 7.69
N ARG A 107 12.72 3.89 6.57
CA ARG A 107 13.74 4.90 6.22
C ARG A 107 13.83 6.02 7.24
N HIS A 108 12.69 6.48 7.73
CA HIS A 108 12.66 7.50 8.79
C HIS A 108 13.33 6.97 10.06
N ALA A 109 13.01 5.74 10.44
CA ALA A 109 13.57 5.09 11.62
C ALA A 109 15.10 4.92 11.53
N GLU A 110 15.59 4.43 10.40
CA GLU A 110 17.03 4.27 10.20
C GLU A 110 17.79 5.59 10.14
N ALA A 111 17.15 6.65 9.64
CA ALA A 111 17.76 7.99 9.61
C ALA A 111 17.72 8.69 10.98
N SER A 112 16.66 8.53 11.77
CA SER A 112 16.47 9.20 13.06
C SER A 112 17.00 8.39 14.25
N GLY A 113 17.04 7.05 14.13
CA GLY A 113 17.29 6.12 15.22
C GLY A 113 16.08 5.94 16.16
N ASP A 114 14.92 6.51 15.83
CA ASP A 114 13.69 6.42 16.64
C ASP A 114 13.04 5.04 16.46
N THR A 115 13.53 4.05 17.20
CA THR A 115 13.04 2.66 17.16
C THR A 115 12.95 2.06 18.55
N PHE A 116 12.04 1.11 18.72
CA PHE A 116 11.99 0.23 19.88
C PHE A 116 12.58 -1.12 19.50
N LEU A 117 13.50 -1.64 20.29
CA LEU A 117 14.08 -2.98 20.10
C LEU A 117 13.28 -3.99 20.93
N ASN A 118 12.68 -4.97 20.28
CA ASN A 118 12.13 -6.14 20.95
C ASN A 118 13.28 -7.12 21.22
N ARG A 119 13.61 -7.34 22.49
CA ARG A 119 14.73 -8.20 22.91
C ARG A 119 14.48 -9.69 22.70
N ASP A 120 13.22 -10.10 22.61
CA ASP A 120 12.86 -11.52 22.49
C ASP A 120 13.13 -12.04 21.09
N ASN A 121 12.92 -11.23 20.07
CA ASN A 121 13.11 -11.63 18.67
C ASN A 121 14.15 -10.80 17.91
N GLY A 122 14.72 -9.74 18.53
CA GLY A 122 15.70 -8.85 17.90
C GLY A 122 15.12 -7.92 16.82
N HIS A 123 13.81 -7.80 16.71
CA HIS A 123 13.17 -6.93 15.75
C HIS A 123 13.07 -5.49 16.27
N PHE A 124 13.07 -4.56 15.35
CA PHE A 124 12.82 -3.14 15.60
C PHE A 124 11.35 -2.82 15.31
N LEU A 125 10.74 -2.03 16.17
CA LEU A 125 9.43 -1.44 15.97
C LEU A 125 9.60 0.06 15.78
N ALA A 126 9.15 0.58 14.66
CA ALA A 126 9.22 1.99 14.33
C ALA A 126 7.87 2.58 14.00
N SER A 127 7.71 3.89 14.17
CA SER A 127 6.49 4.58 13.82
C SER A 127 6.75 5.90 13.10
N LEU A 128 5.79 6.28 12.24
CA LEU A 128 5.77 7.58 11.59
C LEU A 128 4.33 8.06 11.41
N ARG A 129 4.10 9.33 11.68
CA ARG A 129 2.81 10.00 11.47
C ARG A 129 2.94 11.09 10.41
N PRO A 130 2.79 10.77 9.11
CA PRO A 130 2.97 11.77 8.05
C PRO A 130 1.93 12.90 8.11
N VAL A 131 0.66 12.57 8.39
CA VAL A 131 -0.45 13.55 8.47
C VAL A 131 -1.39 13.25 9.65
N ARG A 132 -2.29 12.29 9.52
CA ARG A 132 -3.33 11.97 10.53
C ARG A 132 -3.32 10.52 10.99
N VAL A 133 -2.59 9.68 10.31
CA VAL A 133 -2.48 8.24 10.60
C VAL A 133 -1.06 7.96 11.02
N THR A 134 -0.90 7.26 12.15
CA THR A 134 0.37 6.73 12.59
C THR A 134 0.53 5.34 12.02
N PHE A 135 1.58 5.13 11.24
CA PHE A 135 1.98 3.83 10.73
C PHE A 135 3.05 3.25 11.65
N TRP A 136 2.92 1.98 11.95
CA TRP A 136 3.88 1.19 12.71
C TRP A 136 4.39 0.07 11.84
N VAL A 137 5.69 -0.18 11.90
CA VAL A 137 6.35 -1.23 11.14
C VAL A 137 7.30 -1.99 12.05
N GLU A 138 7.14 -3.31 12.10
CA GLU A 138 8.09 -4.23 12.71
C GLU A 138 9.04 -4.73 11.62
N TYR A 139 10.35 -4.61 11.84
CA TYR A 139 11.35 -5.02 10.87
C TYR A 139 12.65 -5.49 11.55
N SER A 140 13.44 -6.27 10.84
CA SER A 140 14.83 -6.61 11.19
C SER A 140 15.81 -6.05 10.16
N VAL A 141 17.08 -6.04 10.50
CA VAL A 141 18.15 -5.69 9.56
C VAL A 141 19.00 -6.92 9.31
N GLU A 142 19.00 -7.42 8.09
CA GLU A 142 19.71 -8.61 7.63
C GLU A 142 20.63 -8.22 6.47
N ASP A 143 21.94 -8.37 6.62
CA ASP A 143 22.93 -8.06 5.59
C ASP A 143 22.75 -6.67 4.93
N GLY A 144 22.37 -5.66 5.72
CA GLY A 144 22.14 -4.31 5.22
C GLY A 144 20.78 -4.09 4.53
N VAL A 145 19.89 -5.08 4.55
CA VAL A 145 18.53 -5.02 4.04
C VAL A 145 17.55 -4.98 5.21
N CYS A 146 16.64 -4.03 5.21
CA CYS A 146 15.54 -4.00 6.18
C CYS A 146 14.43 -4.96 5.74
N VAL A 147 14.12 -5.97 6.55
CA VAL A 147 13.09 -6.97 6.30
C VAL A 147 11.87 -6.66 7.14
N VAL A 148 10.75 -6.36 6.50
CA VAL A 148 9.49 -6.05 7.20
C VAL A 148 8.77 -7.34 7.56
N HIS A 149 8.37 -7.48 8.83
CA HIS A 149 7.66 -8.62 9.39
C HIS A 149 6.18 -8.36 9.63
N ASP A 150 5.81 -7.14 10.03
CA ASP A 150 4.42 -6.71 10.19
C ASP A 150 4.29 -5.19 10.02
N ALA A 151 3.08 -4.74 9.68
CA ALA A 151 2.74 -3.33 9.63
C ALA A 151 1.29 -3.12 10.05
N TYR A 152 1.04 -2.07 10.83
CA TYR A 152 -0.31 -1.66 11.23
C TYR A 152 -0.40 -0.14 11.33
N CYS A 153 -1.62 0.38 11.38
CA CYS A 153 -1.84 1.81 11.50
C CYS A 153 -3.01 2.14 12.42
N HIS A 154 -2.97 3.33 13.01
CA HIS A 154 -4.07 3.87 13.80
C HIS A 154 -4.12 5.39 13.71
N ARG A 155 -5.25 5.99 14.15
CA ARG A 155 -5.45 7.44 14.14
C ARG A 155 -5.10 8.13 15.45
N MET A 156 -4.76 7.36 16.49
CA MET A 156 -4.34 7.93 17.78
C MET A 156 -3.04 8.71 17.63
N GLU A 157 -2.93 9.81 18.35
CA GLU A 157 -1.65 10.51 18.52
C GLU A 157 -0.87 9.80 19.62
N VAL A 158 0.37 9.43 19.30
CA VAL A 158 1.35 9.06 20.33
C VAL A 158 1.94 10.37 20.81
N PRO A 159 1.73 10.78 22.08
CA PRO A 159 2.36 11.99 22.60
C PRO A 159 3.87 11.87 22.43
N ALA A 160 4.51 12.93 21.97
CA ALA A 160 5.97 12.99 21.99
C ALA A 160 6.40 12.83 23.43
N THR A 161 6.90 11.65 23.78
CA THR A 161 7.56 11.45 25.07
C THR A 161 8.81 12.32 25.06
N SER A 162 9.05 13.02 26.16
CA SER A 162 10.26 13.81 26.40
C SER A 162 11.53 12.95 26.53
N THR A 163 11.50 11.74 26.00
CA THR A 163 12.57 10.76 26.03
C THR A 163 13.63 11.12 24.97
N PRO A 164 14.92 11.04 25.29
CA PRO A 164 15.98 11.41 24.35
C PRO A 164 15.88 10.56 23.07
N LYS A 165 16.12 11.20 21.91
CA LYS A 165 16.19 10.53 20.63
C LYS A 165 17.27 9.44 20.67
N GLY A 166 16.91 8.22 20.35
CA GLY A 166 17.81 7.07 20.33
C GLY A 166 17.04 5.76 20.17
N ARG A 167 17.77 4.68 20.00
CA ARG A 167 17.17 3.33 20.01
C ARG A 167 16.70 3.01 21.42
N TYR A 168 15.42 2.78 21.59
CA TYR A 168 14.82 2.41 22.85
C TYR A 168 14.81 0.89 22.98
N GLU A 169 15.27 0.43 24.13
CA GLU A 169 15.12 -0.96 24.52
C GLU A 169 13.80 -1.12 25.28
N ALA A 170 12.91 -1.97 24.78
CA ALA A 170 11.65 -2.30 25.41
C ALA A 170 11.81 -3.43 26.43
#